data_723384b0a5959051c1e11e0b5d152aaa
#
_entry.id   723384b0a5959051c1e11e0b5d152aaa
#
_cell.length_a   1.000
_cell.length_b   1.000
_cell.length_c   1.000
_cell.angle_alpha   90.00
_cell.angle_beta   90.00
_cell.angle_gamma   90.00
#
_symmetry.space_group_name_H-M   'P 1'
#
loop_
_entity.id
_entity.type
_entity.pdbx_description
1 polymer ?
#
loop_
_entity_poly.entity_id
_entity_poly.type
_entity_poly.pdbx_seq_one_letter_code
_entity_poly.pdbx_strand_id
1 'polypeptide(L)'
;MIYELTHAIQAKIPWLWEIVEELNAAVCGLKIGDGTCLQKCVSDCVRQADINDAGRLADFFARQPADSYRWFRPHAFDEVTMRKLLGRKSYIIYMMEEDDEIIGYAFLRCFVNGKCFLGKMVDVNHQGKGVCTTLCKVGMDIAVKTGFRMFESINKENIGSMRASQKACDVIVVKELEGGDLLIEDKLKGSIKR
;
A
#
# COMPACT_ATOMS: atom_id res chain seq x y z
N MET A 1 -21.37 8.14 -8.60
CA MET A 1 -21.39 9.63 -8.49
C MET A 1 -20.09 10.22 -7.94
N ILE A 2 -19.70 10.03 -6.66
CA ILE A 2 -18.42 10.61 -6.12
C ILE A 2 -17.19 10.04 -6.84
N TYR A 3 -17.15 8.74 -7.10
CA TYR A 3 -16.05 8.06 -7.77
C TYR A 3 -15.86 8.57 -9.22
N GLU A 4 -16.93 8.71 -9.98
CA GLU A 4 -16.91 9.25 -11.35
C GLU A 4 -16.49 10.73 -11.36
N LEU A 5 -16.91 11.51 -10.36
CA LEU A 5 -16.51 12.91 -10.21
C LEU A 5 -15.00 13.03 -9.92
N THR A 6 -14.45 12.18 -9.06
CA THR A 6 -13.00 12.18 -8.75
C THR A 6 -12.16 11.81 -9.97
N HIS A 7 -12.56 10.82 -10.75
CA HIS A 7 -11.89 10.46 -12.01
C HIS A 7 -12.01 11.56 -13.07
N ALA A 8 -13.18 12.21 -13.15
CA ALA A 8 -13.38 13.32 -14.09
C ALA A 8 -12.50 14.54 -13.72
N ILE A 9 -12.34 14.86 -12.44
CA ILE A 9 -11.46 15.93 -11.97
C ILE A 9 -10.00 15.58 -12.27
N GLN A 10 -9.57 14.36 -11.95
CA GLN A 10 -8.21 13.89 -12.22
C GLN A 10 -7.85 13.98 -13.70
N ALA A 11 -8.77 13.59 -14.59
CA ALA A 11 -8.53 13.59 -16.03
C ALA A 11 -8.65 14.98 -16.68
N LYS A 12 -9.59 15.83 -16.22
CA LYS A 12 -9.91 17.11 -16.87
C LYS A 12 -9.22 18.31 -16.23
N ILE A 13 -8.87 18.24 -14.93
CA ILE A 13 -8.29 19.37 -14.18
C ILE A 13 -7.16 18.83 -13.29
N PRO A 14 -6.02 18.39 -13.85
CA PRO A 14 -4.93 17.76 -13.10
C PRO A 14 -4.38 18.62 -11.95
N TRP A 15 -4.31 19.95 -12.14
CA TRP A 15 -3.82 20.86 -11.10
C TRP A 15 -4.74 20.92 -9.87
N LEU A 16 -6.06 20.82 -10.08
CA LEU A 16 -7.02 20.78 -8.96
C LEU A 16 -6.89 19.46 -8.20
N TRP A 17 -6.63 18.36 -8.92
CA TRP A 17 -6.36 17.07 -8.31
C TRP A 17 -5.10 17.11 -7.42
N GLU A 18 -4.02 17.76 -7.87
CA GLU A 18 -2.82 17.95 -7.04
C GLU A 18 -3.13 18.72 -5.75
N ILE A 19 -3.92 19.78 -5.79
CA ILE A 19 -4.33 20.51 -4.58
C ILE A 19 -5.11 19.59 -3.62
N VAL A 20 -6.03 18.77 -4.13
CA VAL A 20 -6.78 17.81 -3.31
C VAL A 20 -5.83 16.79 -2.65
N GLU A 21 -4.85 16.27 -3.39
CA GLU A 21 -3.84 15.34 -2.87
C GLU A 21 -2.94 16.00 -1.81
N GLU A 22 -2.53 17.26 -2.01
CA GLU A 22 -1.73 18.01 -1.03
C GLU A 22 -2.51 18.30 0.26
N LEU A 23 -3.78 18.70 0.15
CA LEU A 23 -4.65 18.88 1.32
C LEU A 23 -4.87 17.54 2.06
N ASN A 24 -5.12 16.46 1.32
CA ASN A 24 -5.20 15.12 1.89
C ASN A 24 -3.90 14.74 2.62
N ALA A 25 -2.75 15.02 2.01
CA ALA A 25 -1.46 14.72 2.61
C ALA A 25 -1.21 15.53 3.88
N ALA A 26 -1.56 16.82 3.90
CA ALA A 26 -1.44 17.67 5.08
C ALA A 26 -2.29 17.14 6.25
N VAL A 27 -3.55 16.83 6.02
CA VAL A 27 -4.46 16.31 7.05
C VAL A 27 -4.04 14.92 7.53
N CYS A 28 -3.67 14.02 6.62
CA CYS A 28 -3.17 12.70 6.99
C CYS A 28 -1.86 12.80 7.78
N GLY A 29 -0.96 13.74 7.42
CA GLY A 29 0.28 13.99 8.13
C GLY A 29 0.07 14.37 9.60
N LEU A 30 -0.97 15.15 9.92
CA LEU A 30 -1.33 15.48 11.31
C LEU A 30 -1.72 14.23 12.11
N LYS A 31 -2.40 13.28 11.47
CA LYS A 31 -2.83 12.03 12.09
C LYS A 31 -1.70 11.01 12.23
N ILE A 32 -0.82 10.93 11.24
CA ILE A 32 0.32 10.00 11.21
C ILE A 32 1.43 10.48 12.18
N GLY A 33 1.54 11.79 12.37
CA GLY A 33 2.56 12.39 13.22
C GLY A 33 3.94 12.44 12.57
N ASP A 34 4.97 12.42 13.38
CA ASP A 34 6.39 12.55 12.98
C ASP A 34 7.03 11.25 12.47
N GLY A 35 6.26 10.19 12.31
CA GLY A 35 6.76 8.89 11.84
C GLY A 35 7.40 8.01 12.94
N THR A 36 7.59 8.51 14.16
CA THR A 36 8.16 7.70 15.25
C THR A 36 7.28 6.51 15.61
N CYS A 37 5.97 6.62 15.39
CA CYS A 37 5.03 5.52 15.54
C CYS A 37 5.30 4.38 14.55
N LEU A 38 5.86 4.71 13.38
CA LEU A 38 6.14 3.75 12.30
C LEU A 38 7.38 2.92 12.60
N GLN A 39 8.42 3.52 13.18
CA GLN A 39 9.65 2.80 13.56
C GLN A 39 9.40 1.66 14.54
N LYS A 40 8.37 1.77 15.39
CA LYS A 40 7.97 0.72 16.35
C LYS A 40 7.12 -0.41 15.75
N CYS A 41 6.66 -0.26 14.49
CA CYS A 41 5.86 -1.27 13.80
C CYS A 41 6.70 -2.20 12.93
N VAL A 42 7.95 -1.85 12.72
CA VAL A 42 8.84 -2.49 11.77
C VAL A 42 9.52 -3.68 12.43
N SER A 43 9.48 -4.84 11.78
CA SER A 43 10.27 -6.01 12.16
C SER A 43 11.71 -5.84 11.70
N ASP A 44 12.66 -6.61 12.22
CA ASP A 44 14.09 -6.51 11.88
C ASP A 44 14.41 -6.59 10.38
N CYS A 45 13.49 -7.15 9.57
CA CYS A 45 13.63 -7.29 8.12
C CYS A 45 12.74 -6.33 7.30
N VAL A 46 11.91 -5.48 7.93
CA VAL A 46 11.05 -4.51 7.26
C VAL A 46 11.33 -3.12 7.80
N ARG A 47 11.59 -2.17 6.93
CA ARG A 47 11.76 -0.76 7.31
C ARG A 47 10.90 0.17 6.49
N GLN A 48 10.64 1.35 7.01
CA GLN A 48 10.05 2.42 6.24
C GLN A 48 11.07 2.89 5.19
N ALA A 49 10.58 3.13 3.98
CA ALA A 49 11.36 3.75 2.93
C ALA A 49 11.43 5.26 3.12
N ASP A 50 12.57 5.85 2.78
CA ASP A 50 12.78 7.29 2.75
C ASP A 50 13.10 7.80 1.34
N ILE A 51 13.31 9.12 1.20
CA ILE A 51 13.53 9.76 -0.10
C ILE A 51 14.75 9.23 -0.85
N ASN A 52 15.75 8.68 -0.15
CA ASN A 52 16.97 8.13 -0.72
C ASN A 52 16.74 6.74 -1.34
N ASP A 53 15.65 6.08 -0.97
CA ASP A 53 15.28 4.77 -1.52
C ASP A 53 14.60 4.85 -2.90
N ALA A 54 14.33 6.07 -3.42
CA ALA A 54 13.57 6.24 -4.67
C ALA A 54 14.20 5.50 -5.86
N GLY A 55 15.52 5.59 -6.03
CA GLY A 55 16.27 4.87 -7.09
C GLY A 55 16.23 3.36 -6.87
N ARG A 56 16.50 2.89 -5.66
CA ARG A 56 16.46 1.46 -5.31
C ARG A 56 15.07 0.84 -5.55
N LEU A 57 13.99 1.58 -5.25
CA LEU A 57 12.62 1.15 -5.52
C LEU A 57 12.35 1.09 -7.02
N ALA A 58 12.81 2.09 -7.80
CA ALA A 58 12.70 2.03 -9.26
C ALA A 58 13.43 0.82 -9.85
N ASP A 59 14.63 0.52 -9.38
CA ASP A 59 15.41 -0.66 -9.77
C ASP A 59 14.70 -1.97 -9.36
N PHE A 60 14.12 -2.01 -8.16
CA PHE A 60 13.28 -3.15 -7.72
C PHE A 60 12.15 -3.42 -8.72
N PHE A 61 11.44 -2.39 -9.14
CA PHE A 61 10.37 -2.55 -10.12
C PHE A 61 10.92 -2.93 -11.51
N ALA A 62 11.98 -2.28 -11.98
CA ALA A 62 12.54 -2.52 -13.31
C ALA A 62 12.97 -3.98 -13.55
N ARG A 63 13.40 -4.68 -12.50
CA ARG A 63 13.80 -6.10 -12.60
C ARG A 63 12.66 -7.11 -12.54
N GLN A 64 11.42 -6.67 -12.22
CA GLN A 64 10.30 -7.59 -12.15
C GLN A 64 9.80 -7.95 -13.56
N PRO A 65 9.44 -9.23 -13.80
CA PRO A 65 8.87 -9.64 -15.08
C PRO A 65 7.50 -9.00 -15.32
N ALA A 66 7.11 -8.85 -16.60
CA ALA A 66 5.86 -8.20 -17.01
C ALA A 66 4.61 -8.78 -16.31
N ASP A 67 4.57 -10.08 -16.07
CA ASP A 67 3.45 -10.75 -15.42
C ASP A 67 3.25 -10.31 -13.95
N SER A 68 4.29 -9.83 -13.27
CA SER A 68 4.18 -9.28 -11.92
C SER A 68 3.26 -8.06 -11.87
N TYR A 69 3.08 -7.37 -12.98
CA TYR A 69 2.25 -6.18 -13.10
C TYR A 69 0.80 -6.49 -13.52
N ARG A 70 0.45 -7.74 -13.75
CA ARG A 70 -0.92 -8.12 -14.15
C ARG A 70 -1.99 -7.56 -13.20
N TRP A 71 -1.71 -7.61 -11.89
CA TRP A 71 -2.64 -7.23 -10.84
C TRP A 71 -2.18 -6.01 -10.02
N PHE A 72 -1.04 -5.41 -10.36
CA PHE A 72 -0.45 -4.35 -9.56
C PHE A 72 0.05 -3.20 -10.41
N ARG A 73 -0.77 -2.16 -10.56
CA ARG A 73 -0.44 -0.93 -11.29
C ARG A 73 -0.99 0.31 -10.57
N PRO A 74 -0.61 0.56 -9.30
CA PRO A 74 -1.16 1.65 -8.51
C PRO A 74 -0.65 3.03 -8.95
N HIS A 75 0.54 3.10 -9.55
CA HIS A 75 1.26 4.29 -9.98
C HIS A 75 2.35 3.92 -11.00
N ALA A 76 3.03 4.89 -11.58
CA ALA A 76 4.25 4.65 -12.34
C ALA A 76 5.40 4.21 -11.42
N PHE A 77 6.35 3.45 -11.96
CA PHE A 77 7.39 2.77 -11.17
C PHE A 77 8.79 3.39 -11.38
N ASP A 78 8.85 4.58 -11.96
CA ASP A 78 10.09 5.33 -12.17
C ASP A 78 10.52 6.07 -10.90
N GLU A 79 11.81 6.46 -10.85
CA GLU A 79 12.39 7.14 -9.69
C GLU A 79 11.70 8.47 -9.37
N VAL A 80 11.27 9.23 -10.38
CA VAL A 80 10.60 10.53 -10.18
C VAL A 80 9.28 10.33 -9.43
N THR A 81 8.50 9.34 -9.86
CA THR A 81 7.26 8.97 -9.19
C THR A 81 7.51 8.46 -7.78
N MET A 82 8.50 7.58 -7.57
CA MET A 82 8.84 7.09 -6.24
C MET A 82 9.25 8.22 -5.30
N ARG A 83 10.10 9.14 -5.76
CA ARG A 83 10.51 10.31 -4.99
C ARG A 83 9.32 11.20 -4.60
N LYS A 84 8.39 11.41 -5.52
CA LYS A 84 7.15 12.16 -5.25
C LYS A 84 6.29 11.47 -4.19
N LEU A 85 6.11 10.16 -4.27
CA LEU A 85 5.29 9.40 -3.32
C LEU A 85 5.93 9.34 -1.93
N LEU A 86 7.25 9.14 -1.85
CA LEU A 86 8.02 9.14 -0.60
C LEU A 86 7.97 10.49 0.12
N GLY A 87 7.85 11.60 -0.62
CA GLY A 87 7.67 12.94 -0.06
C GLY A 87 6.24 13.23 0.43
N ARG A 88 5.25 12.43 0.07
CA ARG A 88 3.84 12.67 0.43
C ARG A 88 3.45 12.04 1.76
N LYS A 89 3.07 12.84 2.74
CA LYS A 89 2.64 12.39 4.07
C LYS A 89 1.40 11.49 4.09
N SER A 90 0.61 11.44 3.00
CA SER A 90 -0.50 10.49 2.85
C SER A 90 -0.08 9.12 2.34
N TYR A 91 1.20 8.93 1.99
CA TYR A 91 1.78 7.64 1.62
C TYR A 91 2.78 7.20 2.68
N ILE A 92 2.55 6.02 3.23
CA ILE A 92 3.50 5.35 4.13
C ILE A 92 4.05 4.18 3.34
N ILE A 93 5.28 4.31 2.84
CA ILE A 93 5.95 3.30 2.04
C ILE A 93 6.93 2.55 2.93
N TYR A 94 6.91 1.23 2.85
CA TYR A 94 7.81 0.34 3.58
C TYR A 94 8.23 -0.83 2.70
N MET A 95 9.39 -1.38 2.99
CA MET A 95 9.98 -2.44 2.21
C MET A 95 10.63 -3.50 3.08
N MET A 96 10.68 -4.71 2.57
CA MET A 96 11.40 -5.82 3.17
C MET A 96 12.69 -6.06 2.37
N GLU A 97 13.78 -6.23 3.10
CA GLU A 97 15.13 -6.42 2.54
C GLU A 97 15.72 -7.75 3.01
N GLU A 98 16.53 -8.35 2.15
CA GLU A 98 17.37 -9.51 2.41
C GLU A 98 18.69 -9.29 1.66
N ASP A 99 19.83 -9.40 2.34
CA ASP A 99 21.18 -9.20 1.77
C ASP A 99 21.31 -7.87 0.99
N ASP A 100 20.84 -6.77 1.56
CA ASP A 100 20.80 -5.42 0.95
C ASP A 100 19.91 -5.29 -0.29
N GLU A 101 19.19 -6.34 -0.69
CA GLU A 101 18.24 -6.28 -1.80
C GLU A 101 16.79 -6.12 -1.30
N ILE A 102 16.02 -5.30 -2.02
CA ILE A 102 14.58 -5.17 -1.77
C ILE A 102 13.89 -6.42 -2.32
N ILE A 103 13.27 -7.21 -1.43
CA ILE A 103 12.52 -8.42 -1.79
C ILE A 103 11.01 -8.22 -1.70
N GLY A 104 10.56 -7.11 -1.11
CA GLY A 104 9.14 -6.77 -1.00
C GLY A 104 8.92 -5.29 -0.82
N TYR A 105 7.88 -4.79 -1.46
CA TYR A 105 7.43 -3.41 -1.43
C TYR A 105 5.98 -3.35 -0.98
N ALA A 106 5.66 -2.39 -0.12
CA ALA A 106 4.28 -2.09 0.23
C ALA A 106 4.09 -0.62 0.55
N PHE A 107 2.87 -0.14 0.41
CA PHE A 107 2.47 1.20 0.82
C PHE A 107 1.07 1.21 1.43
N LEU A 108 0.84 2.14 2.33
CA LEU A 108 -0.50 2.55 2.74
C LEU A 108 -0.77 3.93 2.17
N ARG A 109 -1.77 4.05 1.29
CA ARG A 109 -2.30 5.33 0.84
C ARG A 109 -3.44 5.75 1.75
N CYS A 110 -3.22 6.79 2.53
CA CYS A 110 -4.12 7.27 3.58
C CYS A 110 -5.03 8.39 3.06
N PHE A 111 -6.26 8.42 3.57
CA PHE A 111 -7.29 9.40 3.21
C PHE A 111 -7.88 10.07 4.45
N VAL A 112 -8.30 11.32 4.29
CA VAL A 112 -8.92 12.15 5.35
C VAL A 112 -10.13 11.50 6.02
N ASN A 113 -10.83 10.61 5.31
CA ASN A 113 -11.99 9.87 5.83
C ASN A 113 -11.63 8.69 6.77
N GLY A 114 -10.36 8.59 7.17
CA GLY A 114 -9.87 7.55 8.09
C GLY A 114 -9.67 6.18 7.46
N LYS A 115 -9.66 6.08 6.14
CA LYS A 115 -9.34 4.85 5.41
C LYS A 115 -7.92 4.91 4.88
N CYS A 116 -7.26 3.75 4.80
CA CYS A 116 -6.04 3.59 4.01
C CYS A 116 -6.17 2.37 3.09
N PHE A 117 -5.47 2.41 1.97
CA PHE A 117 -5.42 1.32 1.02
C PHE A 117 -4.01 0.75 0.97
N LEU A 118 -3.91 -0.55 1.20
CA LEU A 118 -2.66 -1.30 1.09
C LEU A 118 -2.44 -1.73 -0.36
N GLY A 119 -1.27 -1.36 -0.90
CA GLY A 119 -0.72 -1.93 -2.13
C GLY A 119 0.58 -2.64 -1.81
N LYS A 120 0.85 -3.78 -2.46
CA LYS A 120 2.03 -4.60 -2.18
C LYS A 120 2.51 -5.39 -3.38
N MET A 121 3.83 -5.54 -3.50
CA MET A 121 4.49 -6.38 -4.49
C MET A 121 5.63 -7.16 -3.84
N VAL A 122 5.84 -8.38 -4.26
CA VAL A 122 6.95 -9.24 -3.82
C VAL A 122 7.78 -9.62 -5.02
N ASP A 123 9.11 -9.54 -4.87
CA ASP A 123 10.06 -10.01 -5.87
C ASP A 123 9.72 -11.43 -6.32
N VAL A 124 9.77 -11.66 -7.64
CA VAL A 124 9.33 -12.93 -8.24
C VAL A 124 10.07 -14.14 -7.64
N ASN A 125 11.36 -13.99 -7.29
CA ASN A 125 12.18 -15.07 -6.73
C ASN A 125 11.92 -15.31 -5.22
N HIS A 126 11.16 -14.39 -4.57
CA HIS A 126 10.83 -14.44 -3.15
C HIS A 126 9.36 -14.70 -2.87
N GLN A 127 8.58 -15.01 -3.91
CA GLN A 127 7.18 -15.42 -3.75
C GLN A 127 7.08 -16.77 -3.02
N GLY A 128 5.97 -16.99 -2.32
CA GLY A 128 5.75 -18.21 -1.54
C GLY A 128 6.51 -18.30 -0.21
N LYS A 129 7.49 -17.43 0.05
CA LYS A 129 8.34 -17.42 1.27
C LYS A 129 7.76 -16.63 2.46
N GLY A 130 6.52 -16.14 2.37
CA GLY A 130 5.86 -15.40 3.46
C GLY A 130 6.04 -13.88 3.43
N VAL A 131 6.85 -13.34 2.54
CA VAL A 131 7.12 -11.89 2.40
C VAL A 131 5.82 -11.08 2.32
N CYS A 132 4.89 -11.46 1.44
CA CYS A 132 3.60 -10.78 1.30
C CYS A 132 2.78 -10.77 2.60
N THR A 133 2.77 -11.89 3.34
CA THR A 133 2.07 -12.00 4.63
C THR A 133 2.69 -11.08 5.68
N THR A 134 4.03 -10.98 5.71
CA THR A 134 4.75 -10.07 6.61
C THR A 134 4.41 -8.62 6.30
N LEU A 135 4.42 -8.22 5.01
CA LEU A 135 4.04 -6.88 4.59
C LEU A 135 2.58 -6.53 4.98
N CYS A 136 1.65 -7.48 4.85
CA CYS A 136 0.27 -7.28 5.31
C CYS A 136 0.19 -7.06 6.83
N LYS A 137 0.93 -7.84 7.63
CA LYS A 137 0.95 -7.69 9.10
C LYS A 137 1.48 -6.31 9.50
N VAL A 138 2.61 -5.90 8.93
CA VAL A 138 3.21 -4.57 9.18
C VAL A 138 2.23 -3.47 8.78
N GLY A 139 1.58 -3.57 7.62
CA GLY A 139 0.56 -2.62 7.18
C GLY A 139 -0.61 -2.53 8.15
N MET A 140 -1.08 -3.66 8.67
CA MET A 140 -2.17 -3.70 9.67
C MET A 140 -1.74 -3.04 10.98
N ASP A 141 -0.52 -3.32 11.47
CA ASP A 141 0.02 -2.70 12.68
C ASP A 141 0.13 -1.18 12.54
N ILE A 142 0.62 -0.70 11.39
CA ILE A 142 0.68 0.73 11.07
C ILE A 142 -0.74 1.33 11.06
N ALA A 143 -1.68 0.69 10.37
CA ALA A 143 -3.06 1.18 10.27
C ALA A 143 -3.74 1.30 11.64
N VAL A 144 -3.57 0.30 12.50
CA VAL A 144 -4.10 0.30 13.88
C VAL A 144 -3.48 1.44 14.70
N LYS A 145 -2.14 1.58 14.68
CA LYS A 145 -1.44 2.61 15.46
C LYS A 145 -1.77 4.03 15.02
N THR A 146 -1.99 4.22 13.72
CA THR A 146 -2.36 5.52 13.15
C THR A 146 -3.88 5.75 13.12
N GLY A 147 -4.69 4.76 13.56
CA GLY A 147 -6.15 4.84 13.63
C GLY A 147 -6.83 4.88 12.26
N PHE A 148 -6.21 4.29 11.22
CA PHE A 148 -6.83 4.09 9.92
C PHE A 148 -7.50 2.71 9.84
N ARG A 149 -8.56 2.62 9.04
CA ARG A 149 -9.14 1.34 8.60
C ARG A 149 -8.45 0.92 7.31
N MET A 150 -7.91 -0.29 7.27
CA MET A 150 -7.16 -0.80 6.12
C MET A 150 -8.07 -1.52 5.13
N PHE A 151 -7.87 -1.21 3.84
CA PHE A 151 -8.57 -1.81 2.71
C PHE A 151 -7.58 -2.26 1.65
N GLU A 152 -8.00 -3.25 0.85
CA GLU A 152 -7.30 -3.66 -0.36
C GLU A 152 -8.31 -3.86 -1.51
N SER A 153 -7.84 -3.68 -2.75
CA SER A 153 -8.51 -4.17 -3.94
C SER A 153 -7.70 -5.35 -4.47
N ILE A 154 -8.27 -6.54 -4.45
CA ILE A 154 -7.59 -7.77 -4.87
C ILE A 154 -8.46 -8.46 -5.91
N ASN A 155 -7.88 -8.72 -7.11
CA ASN A 155 -8.58 -9.49 -8.13
C ASN A 155 -8.82 -10.92 -7.63
N LYS A 156 -10.03 -11.46 -7.86
CA LYS A 156 -10.43 -12.80 -7.41
C LYS A 156 -9.54 -13.92 -7.95
N GLU A 157 -8.85 -13.68 -9.08
CA GLU A 157 -7.88 -14.63 -9.65
C GLU A 157 -6.50 -14.52 -8.97
N ASN A 158 -6.22 -13.42 -8.23
CA ASN A 158 -4.97 -13.25 -7.49
C ASN A 158 -5.01 -13.99 -6.15
N ILE A 159 -5.05 -15.33 -6.24
CA ILE A 159 -5.16 -16.22 -5.08
C ILE A 159 -4.01 -16.03 -4.10
N GLY A 160 -2.80 -15.73 -4.61
CA GLY A 160 -1.60 -15.53 -3.79
C GLY A 160 -1.76 -14.34 -2.85
N SER A 161 -2.21 -13.19 -3.38
CA SER A 161 -2.45 -11.97 -2.58
C SER A 161 -3.57 -12.20 -1.57
N MET A 162 -4.71 -12.77 -1.98
CA MET A 162 -5.82 -13.05 -1.08
C MET A 162 -5.41 -13.97 0.08
N ARG A 163 -4.67 -15.04 -0.19
CA ARG A 163 -4.17 -15.95 0.86
C ARG A 163 -3.21 -15.25 1.83
N ALA A 164 -2.37 -14.34 1.34
CA ALA A 164 -1.44 -13.59 2.20
C ALA A 164 -2.23 -12.66 3.15
N SER A 165 -3.22 -11.92 2.65
CA SER A 165 -4.08 -11.07 3.47
C SER A 165 -4.86 -11.90 4.49
N GLN A 166 -5.47 -13.03 4.10
CA GLN A 166 -6.20 -13.93 5.02
C GLN A 166 -5.31 -14.57 6.09
N LYS A 167 -4.02 -14.81 5.81
CA LYS A 167 -3.07 -15.28 6.82
C LYS A 167 -2.70 -14.18 7.83
N ALA A 168 -2.58 -12.93 7.36
CA ALA A 168 -2.18 -11.79 8.16
C ALA A 168 -3.34 -11.21 8.99
N CYS A 169 -4.53 -11.11 8.40
CA CYS A 169 -5.68 -10.35 8.90
C CYS A 169 -6.95 -11.20 8.92
N ASP A 170 -7.98 -10.70 9.59
CA ASP A 170 -9.36 -11.13 9.36
C ASP A 170 -9.90 -10.28 8.19
N VAL A 171 -10.29 -10.94 7.10
CA VAL A 171 -10.68 -10.31 5.84
C VAL A 171 -12.20 -10.28 5.71
N ILE A 172 -12.77 -9.11 5.42
CA ILE A 172 -14.18 -8.91 5.12
C ILE A 172 -14.29 -8.46 3.66
N VAL A 173 -15.01 -9.21 2.83
CA VAL A 173 -15.36 -8.76 1.48
C VAL A 173 -16.46 -7.71 1.60
N VAL A 174 -16.16 -6.48 1.19
CA VAL A 174 -17.08 -5.34 1.25
C VAL A 174 -17.97 -5.31 0.01
N LYS A 175 -17.38 -5.49 -1.17
CA LYS A 175 -18.10 -5.56 -2.45
C LYS A 175 -17.21 -6.11 -3.56
N GLU A 176 -17.81 -6.62 -4.61
CA GLU A 176 -17.15 -6.89 -5.88
C GLU A 176 -17.15 -5.62 -6.73
N LEU A 177 -16.02 -5.32 -7.38
CA LEU A 177 -15.82 -4.21 -8.30
C LEU A 177 -15.85 -4.73 -9.74
N GLU A 178 -15.95 -3.81 -10.70
CA GLU A 178 -15.81 -4.16 -12.11
C GLU A 178 -14.43 -4.80 -12.38
N GLY A 179 -14.37 -5.72 -13.34
CA GLY A 179 -13.14 -6.46 -13.68
C GLY A 179 -12.80 -7.61 -12.73
N GLY A 180 -13.67 -7.94 -11.77
CA GLY A 180 -13.51 -9.07 -10.86
C GLY A 180 -12.61 -8.78 -9.66
N ASP A 181 -12.35 -7.52 -9.38
CA ASP A 181 -11.66 -7.09 -8.16
C ASP A 181 -12.62 -7.14 -6.97
N LEU A 182 -12.11 -7.60 -5.83
CA LEU A 182 -12.81 -7.57 -4.56
C LEU A 182 -12.26 -6.42 -3.72
N LEU A 183 -13.14 -5.49 -3.33
CA LEU A 183 -12.83 -4.55 -2.26
C LEU A 183 -12.97 -5.28 -0.93
N ILE A 184 -11.88 -5.41 -0.21
CA ILE A 184 -11.85 -6.05 1.10
C ILE A 184 -11.49 -5.02 2.18
N GLU A 185 -11.97 -5.24 3.41
CA GLU A 185 -11.51 -4.59 4.62
C GLU A 185 -10.73 -5.59 5.45
N ASP A 186 -9.49 -5.23 5.76
CA ASP A 186 -8.64 -6.01 6.66
C ASP A 186 -8.81 -5.53 8.09
N LYS A 187 -8.93 -6.46 9.01
CA LYS A 187 -9.03 -6.22 10.44
C LYS A 187 -7.96 -6.99 11.19
N LEU A 188 -7.65 -6.53 12.38
CA LEU A 188 -6.68 -7.21 13.23
C LEU A 188 -7.10 -8.68 13.41
N LYS A 189 -6.13 -9.58 13.29
CA LYS A 189 -6.37 -11.03 13.35
C LYS A 189 -7.00 -11.43 14.70
N GLY A 190 -8.12 -12.15 14.64
CA GLY A 190 -8.90 -12.55 15.82
C GLY A 190 -9.85 -11.48 16.35
N SER A 191 -10.01 -10.34 15.65
CA SER A 191 -10.94 -9.27 16.05
C SER A 191 -12.39 -9.56 15.68
N ILE A 192 -12.61 -10.43 14.70
CA ILE A 192 -13.96 -10.87 14.29
C ILE A 192 -14.30 -12.11 15.12
N LYS A 193 -15.22 -11.95 16.08
CA LYS A 193 -15.81 -13.11 16.76
C LYS A 193 -16.61 -13.92 15.73
N ARG A 194 -16.25 -15.17 15.54
CA ARG A 194 -17.00 -16.13 14.73
C ARG A 194 -18.32 -16.51 15.41
#